data_62c751426e5f6e370778925b27c879bb
#
_entry.id   62c751426e5f6e370778925b27c879bb
#
_cell.length_a   1.000
_cell.length_b   1.000
_cell.length_c   1.000
_cell.angle_alpha   90.00
_cell.angle_beta   90.00
_cell.angle_gamma   90.00
#
_symmetry.space_group_name_H-M   'P 1'
#
loop_
_entity.id
_entity.type
_entity.pdbx_description
1 polymer ?
#
loop_
_entity_poly.entity_id
_entity_poly.type
_entity_poly.pdbx_seq_one_letter_code
_entity_poly.pdbx_strand_id
1 'polypeptide(L)'
;MRNIACITVLLLTGLLSGCTHSVFIPVSSPNPWADDYSSLSSMGDYQSWGTYNVHDPSCRKIGDYYYMYSTDAIFRENRKEAKEKGVPLGFIQMRRSKDLVNWEFLGWALPEIPQEAVEWVRSHAGGHGATNIWAPYIIPYNNKYRLYYCVSAFGRKTSYIGLAESDSPEGPWTLAGCAAKTDDTTAMNAIDPTITVDPSNGKWWMHYGSFFGGLYCVELNPETGLPMLDGDRGHLVARRANYKKDNLEAPEIIYNPDLKEYYLFVSYDPLMTTYNVRVGRSDKAEGPFIDYFGKELKDT
;
A
#
# COMPACT_ATOMS: atom_id res chain seq x y z
N MET A 1 67.85 -30.20 -21.75
CA MET A 1 66.98 -29.14 -22.24
C MET A 1 65.56 -29.58 -21.98
N ARG A 2 64.94 -29.03 -20.94
CA ARG A 2 63.57 -29.40 -20.52
C ARG A 2 62.62 -28.25 -20.98
N ASN A 3 61.70 -28.59 -21.86
CA ASN A 3 60.65 -27.67 -22.29
C ASN A 3 59.59 -27.57 -21.16
N ILE A 4 59.39 -26.35 -20.65
CA ILE A 4 58.31 -26.00 -19.73
C ILE A 4 57.17 -25.46 -20.60
N ALA A 5 56.08 -26.20 -20.67
CA ALA A 5 54.83 -25.73 -21.27
C ALA A 5 54.08 -24.86 -20.27
N CYS A 6 53.88 -23.59 -20.65
CA CYS A 6 53.06 -22.66 -19.91
C CYS A 6 51.57 -22.94 -20.22
N ILE A 7 50.82 -23.44 -19.23
CA ILE A 7 49.37 -23.58 -19.34
C ILE A 7 48.73 -22.27 -18.86
N THR A 8 48.17 -21.50 -19.79
CA THR A 8 47.39 -20.32 -19.52
C THR A 8 45.98 -20.76 -19.11
N VAL A 9 45.65 -20.65 -17.83
CA VAL A 9 44.27 -20.83 -17.33
C VAL A 9 43.51 -19.54 -17.58
N LEU A 10 42.61 -19.54 -18.53
CA LEU A 10 41.59 -18.48 -18.67
C LEU A 10 40.54 -18.64 -17.56
N LEU A 11 40.62 -17.78 -16.58
CA LEU A 11 39.53 -17.59 -15.64
C LEU A 11 38.41 -16.79 -16.33
N LEU A 12 37.34 -17.48 -16.75
CA LEU A 12 36.06 -16.83 -17.07
C LEU A 12 35.44 -16.37 -15.76
N THR A 13 35.60 -15.11 -15.43
CA THR A 13 34.77 -14.44 -14.42
C THR A 13 33.39 -14.20 -15.02
N GLY A 14 32.47 -15.16 -14.81
CA GLY A 14 31.06 -14.96 -15.06
C GLY A 14 30.56 -13.87 -14.10
N LEU A 15 30.26 -12.71 -14.63
CA LEU A 15 29.47 -11.68 -13.94
C LEU A 15 28.06 -12.24 -13.76
N LEU A 16 27.83 -12.91 -12.62
CA LEU A 16 26.49 -13.15 -12.11
C LEU A 16 25.98 -11.77 -11.67
N SER A 17 25.22 -11.12 -12.53
CA SER A 17 24.39 -9.97 -12.19
C SER A 17 23.26 -10.50 -11.29
N GLY A 18 23.59 -10.74 -10.04
CA GLY A 18 22.59 -11.04 -9.02
C GLY A 18 21.76 -9.78 -8.79
N CYS A 19 20.48 -9.82 -9.11
CA CYS A 19 19.53 -8.84 -8.64
C CYS A 19 19.59 -8.86 -7.10
N THR A 20 20.31 -7.93 -6.51
CA THR A 20 20.32 -7.73 -5.06
C THR A 20 19.01 -7.04 -4.71
N HIS A 21 18.01 -7.83 -4.29
CA HIS A 21 16.78 -7.27 -3.74
C HIS A 21 17.11 -6.56 -2.43
N SER A 22 16.70 -5.30 -2.31
CA SER A 22 16.86 -4.56 -1.08
C SER A 22 16.01 -5.18 0.03
N VAL A 23 16.62 -5.46 1.18
CA VAL A 23 15.95 -5.99 2.37
C VAL A 23 15.82 -4.89 3.40
N PHE A 24 14.60 -4.62 3.82
CA PHE A 24 14.27 -3.62 4.81
C PHE A 24 14.02 -4.28 6.17
N ILE A 25 14.82 -3.90 7.16
CA ILE A 25 14.63 -4.30 8.55
C ILE A 25 13.63 -3.33 9.18
N PRO A 26 12.54 -3.82 9.79
CA PRO A 26 11.58 -2.97 10.48
C PRO A 26 12.23 -2.13 11.58
N VAL A 27 11.75 -0.91 11.74
CA VAL A 27 12.18 -0.05 12.85
C VAL A 27 11.35 -0.43 14.07
N SER A 28 11.93 -1.23 14.96
CA SER A 28 11.36 -1.55 16.26
C SER A 28 11.86 -0.55 17.28
N SER A 29 10.98 0.23 17.86
CA SER A 29 11.32 1.13 18.96
C SER A 29 10.12 1.24 19.91
N PRO A 30 10.34 1.60 21.16
CA PRO A 30 9.24 1.96 22.06
C PRO A 30 8.38 3.05 21.44
N ASN A 31 7.07 3.02 21.69
CA ASN A 31 6.22 4.12 21.27
C ASN A 31 6.74 5.41 21.92
N PRO A 32 7.15 6.43 21.14
CA PRO A 32 7.73 7.65 21.70
C PRO A 32 6.69 8.56 22.37
N TRP A 33 5.41 8.26 22.19
CA TRP A 33 4.29 8.99 22.80
C TRP A 33 3.65 8.15 23.89
N ALA A 34 3.31 8.79 25.02
CA ALA A 34 2.59 8.11 26.10
C ALA A 34 1.18 7.72 25.67
N ASP A 35 0.68 6.61 26.24
CA ASP A 35 -0.70 6.15 26.04
C ASP A 35 -1.69 7.01 26.83
N ASP A 36 -1.69 8.30 26.57
CA ASP A 36 -2.66 9.25 27.13
C ASP A 36 -3.72 9.60 26.10
N TYR A 37 -4.85 8.93 26.20
CA TYR A 37 -6.00 9.16 25.31
C TYR A 37 -6.85 10.39 25.69
N SER A 38 -6.54 11.09 26.77
CA SER A 38 -7.31 12.24 27.23
C SER A 38 -7.28 13.39 26.24
N SER A 39 -6.16 13.58 25.53
CA SER A 39 -5.99 14.57 24.48
C SER A 39 -6.67 14.19 23.17
N LEU A 40 -6.91 12.89 22.92
CA LEU A 40 -7.47 12.39 21.66
C LEU A 40 -8.96 12.67 21.52
N SER A 41 -9.65 13.05 22.59
CA SER A 41 -11.04 13.50 22.54
C SER A 41 -11.19 14.89 21.92
N SER A 42 -10.12 15.65 21.79
CA SER A 42 -10.10 16.98 21.16
C SER A 42 -9.63 16.91 19.72
N MET A 43 -10.50 17.26 18.78
CA MET A 43 -10.13 17.35 17.37
C MET A 43 -9.04 18.41 17.10
N GLY A 44 -8.90 19.40 17.99
CA GLY A 44 -7.87 20.43 17.89
C GLY A 44 -6.44 19.93 18.10
N ASP A 45 -6.28 18.81 18.78
CA ASP A 45 -4.97 18.28 19.18
C ASP A 45 -4.42 17.19 18.25
N TYR A 46 -5.09 16.88 17.14
CA TYR A 46 -4.73 15.78 16.24
C TYR A 46 -3.28 15.85 15.74
N GLN A 47 -2.68 17.05 15.66
CA GLN A 47 -1.28 17.23 15.28
C GLN A 47 -0.29 16.70 16.33
N SER A 48 -0.71 16.55 17.57
CA SER A 48 0.11 16.02 18.66
C SER A 48 -0.06 14.51 18.90
N TRP A 49 -0.96 13.84 18.17
CA TRP A 49 -1.28 12.43 18.39
C TRP A 49 -0.13 11.46 18.10
N GLY A 50 0.90 11.88 17.34
CA GLY A 50 2.04 11.03 17.03
C GLY A 50 1.61 9.70 16.38
N THR A 51 1.97 8.58 16.97
CA THR A 51 1.62 7.23 16.49
C THR A 51 0.14 6.89 16.65
N TYR A 52 -0.64 7.64 17.40
CA TYR A 52 -2.10 7.47 17.49
C TYR A 52 -2.85 8.07 16.31
N ASN A 53 -2.17 8.83 15.46
CA ASN A 53 -2.71 9.31 14.21
C ASN A 53 -2.65 8.17 13.17
N VAL A 54 -3.75 7.42 13.07
CA VAL A 54 -3.87 6.23 12.23
C VAL A 54 -4.78 6.54 11.04
N HIS A 55 -4.23 6.43 9.83
CA HIS A 55 -4.97 6.57 8.57
C HIS A 55 -4.86 5.28 7.75
N ASP A 56 -5.86 5.02 6.91
CA ASP A 56 -5.89 3.97 5.90
C ASP A 56 -5.42 2.61 6.46
N PRO A 57 -6.04 2.09 7.53
CA PRO A 57 -5.57 0.88 8.17
C PRO A 57 -5.90 -0.36 7.32
N SER A 58 -4.91 -1.19 7.04
CA SER A 58 -5.09 -2.55 6.55
C SER A 58 -4.91 -3.53 7.70
N CYS A 59 -5.95 -4.29 8.03
CA CYS A 59 -5.97 -5.20 9.16
C CYS A 59 -6.26 -6.64 8.71
N ARG A 60 -5.44 -7.59 9.18
CA ARG A 60 -5.61 -9.03 8.89
C ARG A 60 -5.39 -9.88 10.13
N LYS A 61 -6.25 -10.89 10.30
CA LYS A 61 -6.03 -11.92 11.31
C LYS A 61 -4.99 -12.93 10.81
N ILE A 62 -3.91 -13.06 11.56
CA ILE A 62 -2.79 -13.96 11.26
C ILE A 62 -2.47 -14.75 12.55
N GLY A 63 -2.74 -16.04 12.54
CA GLY A 63 -2.67 -16.85 13.76
C GLY A 63 -3.60 -16.32 14.85
N ASP A 64 -3.05 -16.08 16.03
CA ASP A 64 -3.81 -15.61 17.20
C ASP A 64 -3.96 -14.07 17.26
N TYR A 65 -3.34 -13.33 16.33
CA TYR A 65 -3.32 -11.88 16.36
C TYR A 65 -4.00 -11.27 15.13
N TYR A 66 -4.53 -10.08 15.32
CA TYR A 66 -4.84 -9.12 14.28
C TYR A 66 -3.62 -8.21 14.10
N TYR A 67 -3.09 -8.13 12.90
CA TYR A 67 -2.02 -7.21 12.53
C TYR A 67 -2.61 -6.04 11.76
N MET A 68 -2.22 -4.83 12.13
CA MET A 68 -2.67 -3.61 11.47
C MET A 68 -1.45 -2.82 10.98
N TYR A 69 -1.52 -2.41 9.73
CA TYR A 69 -0.57 -1.53 9.07
C TYR A 69 -1.31 -0.27 8.67
N SER A 70 -0.69 0.90 8.83
CA SER A 70 -1.36 2.16 8.52
C SER A 70 -0.43 3.17 7.86
N THR A 71 -1.04 4.12 7.16
CA THR A 71 -0.35 5.28 6.61
C THR A 71 0.53 5.94 7.67
N ASP A 72 1.68 6.42 7.25
CA ASP A 72 2.56 7.25 8.05
C ASP A 72 1.99 8.65 8.19
N ALA A 73 1.12 8.82 9.14
CA ALA A 73 0.39 10.07 9.40
C ALA A 73 1.04 10.94 10.51
N ILE A 74 2.32 10.68 10.82
CA ILE A 74 3.05 11.46 11.83
C ILE A 74 3.42 12.82 11.27
N PHE A 75 3.00 13.88 11.94
CA PHE A 75 3.28 15.26 11.54
C PHE A 75 4.77 15.59 11.63
N ARG A 76 5.18 16.57 10.84
CA ARG A 76 6.57 17.03 10.75
C ARG A 76 7.15 17.41 12.11
N GLU A 77 6.36 18.07 12.95
CA GLU A 77 6.71 18.51 14.30
C GLU A 77 7.04 17.34 15.21
N ASN A 78 6.22 16.28 15.18
CA ASN A 78 6.46 15.06 15.92
C ASN A 78 7.72 14.33 15.43
N ARG A 79 7.96 14.31 14.11
CA ARG A 79 9.20 13.74 13.54
C ARG A 79 10.43 14.51 14.00
N LYS A 80 10.35 15.84 14.08
CA LYS A 80 11.43 16.67 14.60
C LYS A 80 11.70 16.37 16.08
N GLU A 81 10.64 16.32 16.89
CA GLU A 81 10.73 15.98 18.32
C GLU A 81 11.36 14.61 18.56
N ALA A 82 10.91 13.58 17.82
CA ALA A 82 11.47 12.24 17.92
C ALA A 82 12.98 12.23 17.57
N LYS A 83 13.38 12.96 16.52
CA LYS A 83 14.78 13.10 16.13
C LYS A 83 15.61 13.78 17.22
N GLU A 84 15.10 14.84 17.85
CA GLU A 84 15.76 15.53 18.95
C GLU A 84 15.92 14.63 20.19
N LYS A 85 14.97 13.74 20.41
CA LYS A 85 15.01 12.74 21.49
C LYS A 85 15.82 11.48 21.13
N GLY A 86 16.37 11.39 19.93
CA GLY A 86 17.11 10.22 19.45
C GLY A 86 16.25 8.96 19.25
N VAL A 87 14.94 9.13 19.04
CA VAL A 87 14.01 8.03 18.77
C VAL A 87 13.92 7.79 17.26
N PRO A 88 14.32 6.61 16.77
CA PRO A 88 14.22 6.30 15.36
C PRO A 88 12.75 6.16 14.95
N LEU A 89 12.38 6.75 13.82
CA LEU A 89 11.08 6.60 13.17
C LEU A 89 11.28 5.98 11.79
N GLY A 90 10.33 5.14 11.39
CA GLY A 90 10.24 4.59 10.04
C GLY A 90 8.98 5.06 9.31
N PHE A 91 8.49 4.19 8.43
CA PHE A 91 7.31 4.37 7.60
C PHE A 91 6.42 3.13 7.67
N ILE A 92 5.11 3.31 7.55
CA ILE A 92 4.07 2.30 7.74
C ILE A 92 4.07 1.81 9.20
N GLN A 93 3.22 2.40 10.00
CA GLN A 93 3.06 1.99 11.40
C GLN A 93 2.52 0.56 11.48
N MET A 94 3.04 -0.23 12.41
CA MET A 94 2.60 -1.60 12.66
C MET A 94 2.07 -1.75 14.09
N ARG A 95 0.95 -2.46 14.21
CA ARG A 95 0.37 -2.85 15.49
C ARG A 95 -0.16 -4.27 15.42
N ARG A 96 -0.30 -4.91 16.58
CA ARG A 96 -1.04 -6.17 16.71
C ARG A 96 -1.97 -6.16 17.90
N SER A 97 -3.04 -6.96 17.82
CA SER A 97 -4.04 -7.12 18.88
C SER A 97 -4.58 -8.54 18.87
N LYS A 98 -5.04 -9.02 20.05
CA LYS A 98 -5.79 -10.28 20.15
C LYS A 98 -7.31 -10.06 20.09
N ASP A 99 -7.77 -8.86 20.35
CA ASP A 99 -9.19 -8.56 20.62
C ASP A 99 -9.73 -7.34 19.85
N LEU A 100 -8.90 -6.70 18.98
CA LEU A 100 -9.20 -5.47 18.24
C LEU A 100 -9.45 -4.24 19.14
N VAL A 101 -9.25 -4.36 20.43
CA VAL A 101 -9.41 -3.28 21.41
C VAL A 101 -8.06 -2.84 21.96
N ASN A 102 -7.28 -3.81 22.44
CA ASN A 102 -5.97 -3.56 23.02
C ASN A 102 -4.90 -3.80 21.97
N TRP A 103 -4.20 -2.73 21.55
CA TRP A 103 -3.22 -2.75 20.49
C TRP A 103 -1.80 -2.55 21.03
N GLU A 104 -0.90 -3.46 20.67
CA GLU A 104 0.53 -3.34 20.90
C GLU A 104 1.18 -2.64 19.69
N PHE A 105 1.90 -1.56 19.93
CA PHE A 105 2.68 -0.88 18.90
C PHE A 105 4.00 -1.64 18.64
N LEU A 106 4.24 -2.04 17.39
CA LEU A 106 5.41 -2.84 16.99
C LEU A 106 6.52 -2.01 16.34
N GLY A 107 6.25 -0.74 16.02
CA GLY A 107 7.16 0.11 15.26
C GLY A 107 6.70 0.33 13.83
N TRP A 108 7.64 0.37 12.91
CA TRP A 108 7.40 0.68 11.48
C TRP A 108 7.94 -0.41 10.57
N ALA A 109 7.21 -0.74 9.53
CA ALA A 109 7.57 -1.79 8.58
C ALA A 109 8.85 -1.45 7.78
N LEU A 110 8.98 -0.21 7.35
CA LEU A 110 10.10 0.24 6.51
C LEU A 110 10.89 1.34 7.22
N PRO A 111 12.24 1.27 7.23
CA PRO A 111 13.10 2.31 7.83
C PRO A 111 13.18 3.57 6.97
N GLU A 112 12.95 3.45 5.67
CA GLU A 112 13.02 4.53 4.70
C GLU A 112 12.04 4.32 3.56
N ILE A 113 11.76 5.36 2.79
CA ILE A 113 10.97 5.26 1.56
C ILE A 113 11.86 4.62 0.49
N PRO A 114 11.41 3.54 -0.20
CA PRO A 114 12.19 2.90 -1.25
C PRO A 114 12.62 3.88 -2.34
N GLN A 115 13.91 3.84 -2.68
CA GLN A 115 14.55 4.84 -3.54
C GLN A 115 13.90 4.93 -4.93
N GLU A 116 13.53 3.79 -5.52
CA GLU A 116 12.84 3.77 -6.83
C GLU A 116 11.52 4.55 -6.81
N ALA A 117 10.74 4.41 -5.73
CA ALA A 117 9.50 5.15 -5.56
C ALA A 117 9.75 6.66 -5.38
N VAL A 118 10.79 7.03 -4.62
CA VAL A 118 11.21 8.43 -4.46
C VAL A 118 11.61 9.04 -5.79
N GLU A 119 12.43 8.34 -6.57
CA GLU A 119 12.90 8.78 -7.87
C GLU A 119 11.75 8.96 -8.87
N TRP A 120 10.86 7.97 -8.95
CA TRP A 120 9.67 8.07 -9.79
C TRP A 120 8.83 9.28 -9.46
N VAL A 121 8.41 9.39 -8.19
CA VAL A 121 7.50 10.47 -7.78
C VAL A 121 8.13 11.83 -7.96
N ARG A 122 9.36 12.03 -7.51
CA ARG A 122 10.00 13.36 -7.60
C ARG A 122 10.31 13.78 -9.04
N SER A 123 10.75 12.86 -9.90
CA SER A 123 11.05 13.17 -11.29
C SER A 123 9.81 13.60 -12.08
N HIS A 124 8.62 13.04 -11.76
CA HIS A 124 7.38 13.34 -12.47
C HIS A 124 6.49 14.37 -11.75
N ALA A 125 6.81 14.73 -10.49
CA ALA A 125 6.07 15.74 -9.73
C ALA A 125 6.84 17.07 -9.56
N GLY A 126 7.85 17.33 -10.39
CA GLY A 126 8.62 18.57 -10.31
C GLY A 126 9.44 18.70 -9.01
N GLY A 127 9.97 17.60 -8.50
CA GLY A 127 10.75 17.56 -7.25
C GLY A 127 9.91 17.45 -5.97
N HIS A 128 8.58 17.44 -6.07
CA HIS A 128 7.67 17.37 -4.92
C HIS A 128 7.27 15.93 -4.58
N GLY A 129 6.68 15.74 -3.38
CA GLY A 129 6.15 14.46 -2.93
C GLY A 129 7.21 13.50 -2.37
N ALA A 130 6.84 12.24 -2.23
CA ALA A 130 7.67 11.18 -1.65
C ALA A 130 8.24 11.57 -0.28
N THR A 131 7.39 12.06 0.61
CA THR A 131 7.75 12.49 1.97
C THR A 131 7.32 11.49 3.04
N ASN A 132 6.37 10.63 2.71
CA ASN A 132 5.82 9.57 3.56
C ASN A 132 5.25 8.43 2.70
N ILE A 133 4.85 7.35 3.34
CA ILE A 133 4.21 6.20 2.69
C ILE A 133 2.75 6.15 3.10
N TRP A 134 1.85 5.92 2.12
CA TRP A 134 0.41 5.96 2.30
C TRP A 134 -0.22 4.60 2.03
N ALA A 135 -1.45 4.40 2.55
CA ALA A 135 -2.40 3.34 2.28
C ALA A 135 -1.73 1.96 2.05
N PRO A 136 -1.12 1.36 3.08
CA PRO A 136 -0.55 0.03 2.97
C PRO A 136 -1.65 -1.01 2.90
N TYR A 137 -1.39 -2.13 2.20
CA TYR A 137 -2.27 -3.28 2.19
C TYR A 137 -1.49 -4.56 2.43
N ILE A 138 -1.87 -5.31 3.45
CA ILE A 138 -1.23 -6.58 3.82
C ILE A 138 -2.10 -7.77 3.41
N ILE A 139 -1.50 -8.78 2.78
CA ILE A 139 -2.17 -10.03 2.44
C ILE A 139 -1.24 -11.23 2.64
N PRO A 140 -1.72 -12.32 3.28
CA PRO A 140 -1.01 -13.59 3.32
C PRO A 140 -0.96 -14.26 1.94
N TYR A 141 0.18 -14.90 1.62
CA TYR A 141 0.36 -15.71 0.42
C TYR A 141 1.38 -16.83 0.64
N ASN A 142 1.00 -18.09 0.45
CA ASN A 142 1.89 -19.26 0.49
C ASN A 142 2.87 -19.26 1.69
N ASN A 143 2.36 -19.07 2.91
CA ASN A 143 3.14 -18.93 4.15
C ASN A 143 4.08 -17.71 4.19
N LYS A 144 3.89 -16.75 3.29
CA LYS A 144 4.54 -15.45 3.27
C LYS A 144 3.52 -14.34 3.39
N TYR A 145 3.99 -13.11 3.42
CA TYR A 145 3.18 -11.90 3.49
C TYR A 145 3.61 -10.93 2.41
N ARG A 146 2.64 -10.32 1.76
CA ARG A 146 2.82 -9.25 0.77
C ARG A 146 2.31 -7.96 1.34
N LEU A 147 3.15 -6.96 1.34
CA LEU A 147 2.84 -5.60 1.77
C LEU A 147 2.91 -4.68 0.55
N TYR A 148 1.75 -4.27 0.06
CA TYR A 148 1.65 -3.20 -0.93
C TYR A 148 1.71 -1.86 -0.20
N TYR A 149 2.37 -0.87 -0.81
CA TYR A 149 2.55 0.45 -0.21
C TYR A 149 2.53 1.54 -1.28
N CYS A 150 2.11 2.75 -0.91
CA CYS A 150 1.97 3.86 -1.84
C CYS A 150 2.93 4.99 -1.52
N VAL A 151 3.57 5.53 -2.55
CA VAL A 151 4.36 6.77 -2.48
C VAL A 151 3.79 7.73 -3.51
N SER A 152 3.49 8.97 -3.10
CA SER A 152 2.77 9.91 -3.95
C SER A 152 3.19 11.36 -3.71
N ALA A 153 2.65 12.25 -4.54
CA ALA A 153 2.68 13.69 -4.37
C ALA A 153 1.25 14.21 -4.17
N PHE A 154 0.96 14.77 -2.99
CA PHE A 154 -0.39 15.23 -2.63
C PHE A 154 -0.99 16.19 -3.67
N GLY A 155 -2.23 15.89 -4.09
CA GLY A 155 -2.96 16.70 -5.07
C GLY A 155 -2.52 16.49 -6.53
N ARG A 156 -1.69 15.47 -6.81
CA ARG A 156 -1.23 15.10 -8.16
C ARG A 156 -1.54 13.64 -8.47
N LYS A 157 -1.46 13.26 -9.75
CA LYS A 157 -1.58 11.86 -10.21
C LYS A 157 -0.25 11.10 -10.18
N THR A 158 0.80 11.72 -9.71
CA THR A 158 2.14 11.13 -9.72
C THR A 158 2.31 10.24 -8.50
N SER A 159 2.28 8.94 -8.73
CA SER A 159 2.23 7.95 -7.66
C SER A 159 2.90 6.63 -8.04
N TYR A 160 3.18 5.83 -7.01
CA TYR A 160 3.87 4.54 -7.13
C TYR A 160 3.27 3.58 -6.08
N ILE A 161 2.76 2.44 -6.53
CA ILE A 161 2.40 1.31 -5.67
C ILE A 161 3.54 0.30 -5.74
N GLY A 162 4.26 0.15 -4.64
CA GLY A 162 5.31 -0.86 -4.49
C GLY A 162 4.82 -2.10 -3.78
N LEU A 163 5.56 -3.18 -3.94
CA LEU A 163 5.36 -4.46 -3.27
C LEU A 163 6.61 -4.83 -2.48
N ALA A 164 6.43 -5.26 -1.23
CA ALA A 164 7.44 -5.93 -0.42
C ALA A 164 6.90 -7.27 0.08
N GLU A 165 7.79 -8.25 0.25
CA GLU A 165 7.47 -9.59 0.73
C GLU A 165 8.26 -9.93 1.99
N SER A 166 7.69 -10.78 2.85
CA SER A 166 8.32 -11.28 4.07
C SER A 166 7.81 -12.67 4.43
N ASP A 167 8.64 -13.44 5.13
CA ASP A 167 8.23 -14.71 5.76
C ASP A 167 7.51 -14.49 7.12
N SER A 168 7.48 -13.28 7.62
CA SER A 168 6.81 -12.90 8.87
C SER A 168 5.94 -11.66 8.68
N PRO A 169 4.78 -11.55 9.35
CA PRO A 169 3.98 -10.32 9.30
C PRO A 169 4.70 -9.12 9.92
N GLU A 170 5.76 -9.33 10.68
CA GLU A 170 6.56 -8.27 11.29
C GLU A 170 7.83 -7.94 10.48
N GLY A 171 8.03 -8.56 9.32
CA GLY A 171 9.24 -8.42 8.50
C GLY A 171 10.34 -9.42 8.89
N PRO A 172 11.58 -9.27 8.42
CA PRO A 172 12.06 -8.19 7.54
C PRO A 172 11.43 -8.22 6.15
N TRP A 173 11.34 -7.06 5.51
CA TRP A 173 10.68 -6.88 4.22
C TRP A 173 11.68 -6.79 3.08
N THR A 174 11.47 -7.57 2.02
CA THR A 174 12.26 -7.54 0.80
C THR A 174 11.44 -6.89 -0.31
N LEU A 175 11.97 -5.88 -0.97
CA LEU A 175 11.28 -5.25 -2.10
C LEU A 175 11.12 -6.25 -3.24
N ALA A 176 9.89 -6.37 -3.76
CA ALA A 176 9.51 -7.34 -4.79
C ALA A 176 9.11 -6.69 -6.13
N GLY A 177 9.02 -5.37 -6.18
CA GLY A 177 8.78 -4.63 -7.43
C GLY A 177 7.72 -3.55 -7.35
N CYS A 178 7.32 -3.07 -8.54
CA CYS A 178 6.32 -2.04 -8.75
C CYS A 178 5.03 -2.65 -9.28
N ALA A 179 3.93 -2.54 -8.52
CA ALA A 179 2.63 -3.03 -8.96
C ALA A 179 1.90 -2.04 -9.89
N ALA A 180 2.06 -0.74 -9.65
CA ALA A 180 1.55 0.29 -10.55
C ALA A 180 2.30 1.60 -10.34
N LYS A 181 2.44 2.40 -11.40
CA LYS A 181 2.95 3.77 -11.32
C LYS A 181 2.24 4.67 -12.31
N THR A 182 2.02 5.90 -11.91
CA THR A 182 1.25 6.89 -12.66
C THR A 182 1.91 8.26 -12.64
N ASP A 183 1.58 9.06 -13.63
CA ASP A 183 1.98 10.44 -13.79
C ASP A 183 0.86 11.24 -14.47
N ASP A 184 1.13 12.49 -14.86
CA ASP A 184 0.13 13.35 -15.49
C ASP A 184 -0.36 12.85 -16.86
N THR A 185 0.33 11.89 -17.51
CA THR A 185 -0.08 11.29 -18.78
C THR A 185 -1.04 10.11 -18.61
N THR A 186 -1.18 9.57 -17.40
CA THR A 186 -2.05 8.42 -17.12
C THR A 186 -3.50 8.84 -16.84
N ALA A 187 -4.44 7.89 -17.02
CA ALA A 187 -5.86 8.17 -16.80
C ALA A 187 -6.27 8.15 -15.31
N MET A 188 -5.47 7.48 -14.45
CA MET A 188 -5.78 7.24 -13.03
C MET A 188 -4.62 7.66 -12.14
N ASN A 189 -4.81 7.46 -10.84
CA ASN A 189 -3.81 7.68 -9.79
C ASN A 189 -3.50 6.37 -9.07
N ALA A 190 -2.23 5.94 -9.04
CA ALA A 190 -1.83 4.65 -8.45
C ALA A 190 -1.58 4.76 -6.94
N ILE A 191 -2.66 4.85 -6.17
CA ILE A 191 -2.66 4.74 -4.70
C ILE A 191 -3.85 3.90 -4.22
N ASP A 192 -3.92 3.65 -2.93
CA ASP A 192 -5.00 2.95 -2.23
C ASP A 192 -5.25 1.52 -2.77
N PRO A 193 -4.25 0.63 -2.79
CA PRO A 193 -4.46 -0.73 -3.28
C PRO A 193 -5.25 -1.56 -2.27
N THR A 194 -6.19 -2.36 -2.78
CA THR A 194 -6.81 -3.50 -2.08
C THR A 194 -6.68 -4.75 -2.93
N ILE A 195 -6.37 -5.89 -2.32
CA ILE A 195 -6.13 -7.14 -3.02
C ILE A 195 -7.19 -8.15 -2.67
N THR A 196 -7.78 -8.76 -3.70
CA THR A 196 -8.77 -9.81 -3.56
C THR A 196 -8.32 -11.06 -4.29
N VAL A 197 -8.47 -12.20 -3.63
CA VAL A 197 -8.30 -13.51 -4.24
C VAL A 197 -9.69 -14.08 -4.50
N ASP A 198 -10.00 -14.34 -5.76
CA ASP A 198 -11.26 -14.97 -6.15
C ASP A 198 -11.25 -16.45 -5.70
N PRO A 199 -12.09 -16.86 -4.75
CA PRO A 199 -12.10 -18.23 -4.24
C PRO A 199 -12.60 -19.25 -5.27
N SER A 200 -13.25 -18.81 -6.34
CA SER A 200 -13.80 -19.69 -7.36
C SER A 200 -12.74 -20.19 -8.36
N ASN A 201 -11.71 -19.40 -8.61
CA ASN A 201 -10.72 -19.68 -9.65
C ASN A 201 -9.27 -19.39 -9.24
N GLY A 202 -9.04 -18.84 -8.04
CA GLY A 202 -7.72 -18.51 -7.50
C GLY A 202 -7.06 -17.28 -8.12
N LYS A 203 -7.74 -16.53 -8.96
CA LYS A 203 -7.21 -15.31 -9.55
C LYS A 203 -7.04 -14.22 -8.50
N TRP A 204 -6.02 -13.42 -8.69
CA TRP A 204 -5.70 -12.28 -7.85
C TRP A 204 -6.05 -10.98 -8.56
N TRP A 205 -6.71 -10.08 -7.86
CA TRP A 205 -7.13 -8.80 -8.37
C TRP A 205 -6.68 -7.67 -7.44
N MET A 206 -6.08 -6.63 -8.00
CA MET A 206 -5.81 -5.38 -7.30
C MET A 206 -6.80 -4.32 -7.75
N HIS A 207 -7.59 -3.81 -6.80
CA HIS A 207 -8.37 -2.59 -7.00
C HIS A 207 -7.59 -1.43 -6.42
N TYR A 208 -7.52 -0.32 -7.12
CA TYR A 208 -6.73 0.83 -6.70
C TYR A 208 -7.21 2.10 -7.36
N GLY A 209 -6.84 3.24 -6.83
CA GLY A 209 -7.11 4.54 -7.39
C GLY A 209 -7.61 5.53 -6.36
N SER A 210 -7.41 6.80 -6.65
CA SER A 210 -7.85 7.90 -5.83
C SER A 210 -7.99 9.14 -6.69
N PHE A 211 -9.17 9.71 -6.72
CA PHE A 211 -9.46 10.89 -7.54
C PHE A 211 -9.08 10.68 -9.02
N PHE A 212 -8.82 11.73 -9.77
CA PHE A 212 -8.13 11.79 -11.07
C PHE A 212 -8.40 10.63 -12.06
N GLY A 213 -9.63 10.24 -12.25
CA GLY A 213 -9.99 9.24 -13.25
C GLY A 213 -10.64 7.98 -12.68
N GLY A 214 -10.82 7.93 -11.36
CA GLY A 214 -11.57 6.87 -10.71
C GLY A 214 -10.74 5.68 -10.26
N LEU A 215 -11.42 4.57 -9.96
CA LEU A 215 -10.84 3.33 -9.46
C LEU A 215 -10.72 2.30 -10.58
N TYR A 216 -9.60 1.60 -10.58
CA TYR A 216 -9.25 0.59 -11.57
C TYR A 216 -9.07 -0.78 -10.91
N CYS A 217 -9.25 -1.83 -11.72
CA CYS A 217 -9.01 -3.22 -11.33
C CYS A 217 -8.06 -3.86 -12.33
N VAL A 218 -6.99 -4.49 -11.83
CA VAL A 218 -5.98 -5.20 -12.64
C VAL A 218 -5.77 -6.61 -12.11
N GLU A 219 -5.62 -7.60 -13.01
CA GLU A 219 -5.29 -8.98 -12.65
C GLU A 219 -3.80 -9.06 -12.27
N LEU A 220 -3.52 -9.68 -11.13
CA LEU A 220 -2.17 -9.93 -10.65
C LEU A 220 -1.75 -11.38 -10.90
N ASN A 221 -0.48 -11.58 -11.18
CA ASN A 221 0.14 -12.89 -11.16
C ASN A 221 0.27 -13.36 -9.70
N PRO A 222 -0.36 -14.49 -9.32
CA PRO A 222 -0.29 -14.99 -7.96
C PRO A 222 1.12 -15.24 -7.45
N GLU A 223 2.04 -15.68 -8.32
CA GLU A 223 3.41 -16.02 -7.93
C GLU A 223 4.24 -14.76 -7.61
N THR A 224 4.06 -13.68 -8.37
CA THR A 224 4.86 -12.45 -8.21
C THR A 224 4.15 -11.36 -7.42
N GLY A 225 2.80 -11.38 -7.34
CA GLY A 225 2.01 -10.29 -6.77
C GLY A 225 1.97 -9.01 -7.61
N LEU A 226 2.53 -9.04 -8.81
CA LEU A 226 2.57 -7.94 -9.75
C LEU A 226 1.54 -8.14 -10.89
N PRO A 227 1.19 -7.13 -11.69
CA PRO A 227 0.29 -7.29 -12.83
C PRO A 227 0.74 -8.42 -13.76
N MET A 228 -0.23 -9.12 -14.37
CA MET A 228 0.04 -10.21 -15.32
C MET A 228 0.92 -9.78 -16.48
N LEU A 229 0.78 -8.54 -16.92
CA LEU A 229 1.59 -7.91 -17.96
C LEU A 229 2.21 -6.63 -17.39
N ASP A 230 3.50 -6.44 -17.66
CA ASP A 230 4.20 -5.22 -17.23
C ASP A 230 3.53 -3.97 -17.80
N GLY A 231 3.27 -3.00 -16.94
CA GLY A 231 2.59 -1.76 -17.28
C GLY A 231 1.08 -1.87 -17.49
N ASP A 232 0.48 -3.06 -17.30
CA ASP A 232 -0.98 -3.20 -17.29
C ASP A 232 -1.58 -2.44 -16.10
N ARG A 233 -2.55 -1.60 -16.40
CA ARG A 233 -3.26 -0.79 -15.41
C ARG A 233 -4.71 -1.26 -15.20
N GLY A 234 -5.12 -2.31 -15.93
CA GLY A 234 -6.46 -2.86 -15.82
C GLY A 234 -7.55 -1.97 -16.40
N HIS A 235 -8.76 -2.08 -15.86
CA HIS A 235 -9.96 -1.41 -16.34
C HIS A 235 -10.66 -0.62 -15.23
N LEU A 236 -11.45 0.37 -15.66
CA LEU A 236 -12.23 1.24 -14.77
C LEU A 236 -13.39 0.47 -14.12
N VAL A 237 -13.51 0.56 -12.79
CA VAL A 237 -14.60 -0.09 -12.02
C VAL A 237 -15.51 0.88 -11.28
N ALA A 238 -15.01 2.07 -10.92
CA ALA A 238 -15.82 3.11 -10.29
C ALA A 238 -15.36 4.51 -10.67
N ARG A 239 -16.30 5.44 -10.83
CA ARG A 239 -16.01 6.82 -11.24
C ARG A 239 -17.16 7.75 -10.85
N ARG A 240 -16.84 9.03 -10.62
CA ARG A 240 -17.84 10.12 -10.50
C ARG A 240 -17.71 11.08 -11.67
N ALA A 241 -18.24 10.69 -12.82
CA ALA A 241 -18.06 11.37 -14.10
C ALA A 241 -18.45 12.86 -14.10
N ASN A 242 -19.39 13.26 -13.24
CA ASN A 242 -19.91 14.64 -13.16
C ASN A 242 -19.17 15.52 -12.16
N TYR A 243 -18.12 15.02 -11.51
CA TYR A 243 -17.34 15.76 -10.51
C TYR A 243 -15.91 15.98 -10.98
N LYS A 244 -15.39 17.19 -10.73
CA LYS A 244 -13.98 17.49 -10.99
C LYS A 244 -13.10 16.52 -10.19
N LYS A 245 -12.10 15.91 -10.85
CA LYS A 245 -11.16 14.95 -10.28
C LYS A 245 -11.81 13.69 -9.73
N ASP A 246 -13.03 13.35 -10.16
CA ASP A 246 -13.75 12.14 -9.79
C ASP A 246 -13.92 11.86 -8.28
N ASN A 247 -13.66 12.76 -7.40
CA ASN A 247 -13.84 12.79 -5.92
C ASN A 247 -14.26 11.46 -5.27
N LEU A 248 -13.51 10.40 -5.48
CA LEU A 248 -13.65 9.08 -4.84
C LEU A 248 -12.29 8.40 -4.72
N GLU A 249 -12.13 7.55 -3.70
CA GLU A 249 -10.87 6.88 -3.38
C GLU A 249 -11.07 5.67 -2.48
N ALA A 250 -9.94 5.05 -2.06
CA ALA A 250 -9.89 4.02 -1.04
C ALA A 250 -10.84 2.84 -1.32
N PRO A 251 -10.65 2.10 -2.43
CA PRO A 251 -11.40 0.88 -2.65
C PRO A 251 -11.08 -0.16 -1.57
N GLU A 252 -12.10 -0.76 -0.96
CA GLU A 252 -11.93 -1.98 -0.16
C GLU A 252 -12.95 -3.00 -0.66
N ILE A 253 -12.48 -4.21 -0.98
CA ILE A 253 -13.30 -5.26 -1.55
C ILE A 253 -13.42 -6.44 -0.59
N ILE A 254 -14.64 -6.88 -0.36
CA ILE A 254 -14.98 -8.00 0.53
C ILE A 254 -15.81 -9.02 -0.24
N TYR A 255 -15.40 -10.28 -0.21
CA TYR A 255 -16.19 -11.40 -0.68
C TYR A 255 -17.10 -11.91 0.43
N ASN A 256 -18.39 -12.03 0.13
CA ASN A 256 -19.37 -12.68 1.00
C ASN A 256 -19.60 -14.13 0.53
N PRO A 257 -19.14 -15.15 1.27
CA PRO A 257 -19.24 -16.54 0.84
C PRO A 257 -20.67 -17.09 0.85
N ASP A 258 -21.56 -16.53 1.68
CA ASP A 258 -22.95 -16.98 1.78
C ASP A 258 -23.77 -16.54 0.56
N LEU A 259 -23.52 -15.32 0.08
CA LEU A 259 -24.19 -14.75 -1.10
C LEU A 259 -23.41 -15.00 -2.39
N LYS A 260 -22.15 -15.41 -2.31
CA LYS A 260 -21.19 -15.54 -3.42
C LYS A 260 -21.07 -14.24 -4.22
N GLU A 261 -21.04 -13.12 -3.51
CA GLU A 261 -20.96 -11.78 -4.07
C GLU A 261 -19.75 -11.02 -3.50
N TYR A 262 -19.23 -10.11 -4.30
CA TYR A 262 -18.20 -9.14 -3.94
C TYR A 262 -18.85 -7.79 -3.63
N TYR A 263 -18.38 -7.14 -2.59
CA TYR A 263 -18.81 -5.80 -2.19
C TYR A 263 -17.62 -4.87 -2.27
N LEU A 264 -17.68 -3.89 -3.15
CA LEU A 264 -16.68 -2.83 -3.29
C LEU A 264 -17.16 -1.62 -2.49
N PHE A 265 -16.47 -1.32 -1.40
CA PHE A 265 -16.65 -0.10 -0.61
C PHE A 265 -15.73 0.98 -1.18
N VAL A 266 -16.25 2.17 -1.32
CA VAL A 266 -15.55 3.31 -1.92
C VAL A 266 -15.82 4.55 -1.10
N SER A 267 -14.79 5.29 -0.76
CA SER A 267 -14.89 6.59 -0.09
C SER A 267 -15.16 7.69 -1.11
N TYR A 268 -16.15 8.50 -0.84
CA TYR A 268 -16.63 9.59 -1.70
C TYR A 268 -16.42 10.94 -1.03
N ASP A 269 -16.21 11.96 -1.84
CA ASP A 269 -16.01 13.35 -1.49
C ASP A 269 -14.64 13.67 -0.83
N PRO A 270 -14.27 14.93 -0.66
CA PRO A 270 -13.00 15.28 -0.03
C PRO A 270 -12.91 14.83 1.43
N LEU A 271 -11.70 14.54 1.87
CA LEU A 271 -11.32 14.10 3.22
C LEU A 271 -11.65 15.19 4.28
N MET A 272 -12.93 15.52 4.42
CA MET A 272 -13.48 16.52 5.34
C MET A 272 -14.87 16.07 5.81
N THR A 273 -15.72 17.00 6.20
CA THR A 273 -17.05 16.75 6.78
C THR A 273 -18.04 16.02 5.84
N THR A 274 -17.80 16.01 4.55
CA THR A 274 -18.63 15.34 3.54
C THR A 274 -18.16 13.97 3.16
N TYR A 275 -17.00 13.52 3.66
CA TYR A 275 -16.43 12.21 3.38
C TYR A 275 -17.38 11.10 3.81
N ASN A 276 -17.72 10.20 2.89
CA ASN A 276 -18.70 9.15 3.12
C ASN A 276 -18.35 7.89 2.34
N VAL A 277 -18.83 6.73 2.80
CA VAL A 277 -18.60 5.45 2.15
C VAL A 277 -19.85 5.01 1.40
N ARG A 278 -19.68 4.56 0.16
CA ARG A 278 -20.70 3.92 -0.66
C ARG A 278 -20.26 2.52 -1.05
N VAL A 279 -21.23 1.70 -1.46
CA VAL A 279 -20.98 0.31 -1.79
C VAL A 279 -21.63 -0.07 -3.12
N GLY A 280 -20.91 -0.84 -3.91
CA GLY A 280 -21.44 -1.57 -5.06
C GLY A 280 -21.21 -3.07 -4.88
N ARG A 281 -22.03 -3.90 -5.52
CA ARG A 281 -21.91 -5.36 -5.48
C ARG A 281 -21.70 -5.95 -6.87
N SER A 282 -21.07 -7.12 -6.94
CA SER A 282 -20.84 -7.87 -8.16
C SER A 282 -20.77 -9.36 -7.86
N ASP A 283 -21.10 -10.20 -8.85
CA ASP A 283 -20.85 -11.64 -8.84
C ASP A 283 -19.41 -12.00 -9.21
N LYS A 284 -18.60 -11.00 -9.60
CA LYS A 284 -17.20 -11.15 -10.01
C LYS A 284 -16.28 -10.21 -9.24
N ALA A 285 -15.07 -10.68 -8.95
CA ALA A 285 -14.05 -9.88 -8.24
C ALA A 285 -13.65 -8.64 -9.05
N GLU A 286 -13.58 -8.74 -10.37
CA GLU A 286 -13.24 -7.65 -11.29
C GLU A 286 -14.40 -6.72 -11.66
N GLY A 287 -15.60 -6.95 -11.13
CA GLY A 287 -16.81 -6.19 -11.45
C GLY A 287 -17.57 -6.73 -12.70
N PRO A 288 -18.53 -5.99 -13.26
CA PRO A 288 -18.91 -4.63 -12.86
C PRO A 288 -19.60 -4.56 -11.49
N PHE A 289 -19.40 -3.47 -10.76
CA PHE A 289 -20.04 -3.24 -9.47
C PHE A 289 -21.28 -2.37 -9.62
N ILE A 290 -22.41 -2.85 -9.10
CA ILE A 290 -23.73 -2.24 -9.22
C ILE A 290 -24.16 -1.66 -7.88
N ASP A 291 -24.62 -0.41 -7.88
CA ASP A 291 -25.16 0.25 -6.69
C ASP A 291 -26.57 -0.25 -6.33
N TYR A 292 -27.11 0.27 -5.22
CA TYR A 292 -28.47 -0.08 -4.76
C TYR A 292 -29.57 0.25 -5.79
N PHE A 293 -29.34 1.22 -6.68
CA PHE A 293 -30.30 1.64 -7.71
C PHE A 293 -30.12 0.92 -9.04
N GLY A 294 -29.21 -0.03 -9.13
CA GLY A 294 -28.95 -0.82 -10.36
C GLY A 294 -28.05 -0.12 -11.36
N LYS A 295 -27.29 0.92 -10.95
CA LYS A 295 -26.29 1.59 -11.79
C LYS A 295 -24.90 1.05 -11.55
N GLU A 296 -24.11 0.95 -12.59
CA GLU A 296 -22.69 0.66 -12.47
C GLU A 296 -21.96 1.83 -11.79
N LEU A 297 -21.04 1.52 -10.85
CA LEU A 297 -20.29 2.54 -10.12
C LEU A 297 -19.39 3.40 -11.03
N LYS A 298 -19.04 2.92 -12.21
CA LYS A 298 -18.30 3.72 -13.21
C LYS A 298 -19.15 4.78 -13.93
N ASP A 299 -20.48 4.72 -13.79
CA ASP A 299 -21.45 5.59 -14.47
C ASP A 299 -22.21 6.52 -13.49
N THR A 300 -21.77 6.58 -12.23
CA THR A 300 -22.45 7.36 -11.16
C THR A 300 -22.05 8.82 -11.13
#